data_a6c9564a3959c30f9f6a1e7e0d8db7d6
#
_entry.id   a6c9564a3959c30f9f6a1e7e0d8db7d6
#
_cell.length_a   1.000
_cell.length_b   1.000
_cell.length_c   1.000
_cell.angle_alpha   90.00
_cell.angle_beta   90.00
_cell.angle_gamma   90.00
#
_symmetry.space_group_name_H-M   'P 1'
#
loop_
_entity.id
_entity.type
_entity.pdbx_description
1 polymer ?
#
loop_
_entity_poly.entity_id
_entity_poly.type
_entity_poly.pdbx_seq_one_letter_code
_entity_poly.pdbx_strand_id
1 'polypeptide(L)' 'MAKYRVVKPYKDLELDKKLKKNDEVEMTVKRADEVEETLKSNGFDGPFLERTDKK' A
#
# COMPACT_ATOMS: atom_id res chain seq x y z
N MET A 1 5.17 4.92 -12.82
CA MET A 1 4.70 4.34 -11.57
C MET A 1 4.30 5.45 -10.60
N ALA A 2 3.37 5.17 -9.73
CA ALA A 2 2.91 6.14 -8.75
C ALA A 2 3.66 5.96 -7.44
N LYS A 3 3.87 7.05 -6.73
CA LYS A 3 4.46 7.00 -5.40
C LYS A 3 3.37 6.97 -4.36
N TYR A 4 3.54 6.08 -3.40
CA TYR A 4 2.59 5.92 -2.31
C TYR A 4 3.30 6.01 -0.99
N ARG A 5 2.60 6.56 -0.01
CA ARG A 5 3.08 6.58 1.37
C ARG A 5 2.20 5.62 2.18
N VAL A 6 2.85 4.80 2.97
CA VAL A 6 2.15 3.87 3.83
C VAL A 6 1.54 4.64 5.00
N VAL A 7 0.22 4.57 5.16
CA VAL A 7 -0.47 5.26 6.25
C VAL A 7 -0.80 4.34 7.41
N LYS A 8 -0.73 3.02 7.19
CA LYS A 8 -0.88 2.03 8.24
C LYS A 8 0.14 0.92 8.00
N PRO A 9 0.78 0.40 9.04
CA PRO A 9 1.74 -0.67 8.84
C PRO A 9 1.05 -1.94 8.33
N TYR A 10 1.68 -2.61 7.37
CA TYR A 10 1.18 -3.86 6.85
C TYR A 10 2.31 -4.67 6.25
N LYS A 11 2.06 -5.94 6.01
CA LYS A 11 3.02 -6.82 5.35
C LYS A 11 2.59 -7.03 3.92
N ASP A 12 3.48 -6.71 2.98
CA ASP A 12 3.24 -6.97 1.56
C ASP A 12 3.72 -8.38 1.25
N LEU A 13 2.78 -9.27 0.99
CA LEU A 13 3.09 -10.68 0.76
C LEU A 13 3.85 -10.89 -0.54
N GLU A 14 3.62 -10.06 -1.53
CA GLU A 14 4.29 -10.20 -2.80
C GLU A 14 5.74 -9.74 -2.74
N LEU A 15 6.00 -8.68 -2.02
CA LEU A 15 7.35 -8.18 -1.81
C LEU A 15 8.03 -8.88 -0.64
N ASP A 16 7.27 -9.64 0.13
CA ASP A 16 7.74 -10.29 1.35
C ASP A 16 8.45 -9.29 2.27
N LYS A 17 7.81 -8.16 2.46
CA LYS A 17 8.40 -7.05 3.18
C LYS A 17 7.37 -6.39 4.08
N LYS A 18 7.79 -6.07 5.29
CA LYS A 18 6.93 -5.33 6.21
C LYS A 18 7.10 -3.85 5.96
N LEU A 19 5.99 -3.16 5.78
CA LEU A 19 5.99 -1.73 5.56
C LEU A 19 5.48 -1.04 6.81
N LYS A 20 6.11 0.06 7.15
CA LYS A 20 5.76 0.83 8.34
C LYS A 20 5.07 2.12 7.95
N LYS A 21 4.36 2.69 8.89
CA LYS A 21 3.75 3.99 8.69
C LYS A 21 4.81 5.01 8.25
N ASN A 22 4.48 5.79 7.25
CA ASN A 22 5.35 6.82 6.64
C ASN A 22 6.42 6.29 5.71
N ASP A 23 6.44 4.99 5.46
CA ASP A 23 7.31 4.45 4.42
C ASP A 23 6.80 4.88 3.05
N GLU A 24 7.72 5.13 2.15
CA GLU A 24 7.36 5.45 0.78
C GLU A 24 7.69 4.29 -0.13
N VAL A 25 6.76 3.98 -1.02
CA VAL A 25 6.93 2.90 -1.99
C VAL A 25 6.46 3.37 -3.36
N GLU A 26 7.06 2.81 -4.40
CA GLU A 26 6.61 3.08 -5.76
C GLU A 26 5.93 1.84 -6.32
N MET A 27 4.77 2.03 -6.91
CA MET A 27 4.06 0.94 -7.55
C MET A 27 3.03 1.52 -8.50
N THR A 28 2.52 0.68 -9.40
CA THR A 28 1.45 1.13 -10.30
C THR A 28 0.16 1.29 -9.51
N VAL A 29 -0.74 2.12 -10.03
CA VAL A 29 -2.05 2.31 -9.41
C VAL A 29 -2.77 0.96 -9.30
N LYS A 30 -2.67 0.15 -10.33
CA LYS A 30 -3.28 -1.17 -10.34
C LYS A 30 -2.75 -2.05 -9.22
N ARG A 31 -1.44 -2.02 -9.02
CA ARG A 31 -0.82 -2.82 -7.95
C ARG A 31 -1.26 -2.33 -6.58
N ALA A 32 -1.33 -1.03 -6.41
CA ALA A 32 -1.79 -0.45 -5.15
C ALA A 32 -3.23 -0.87 -4.85
N ASP A 33 -4.08 -0.87 -5.87
CA ASP A 33 -5.46 -1.31 -5.70
C ASP A 33 -5.53 -2.78 -5.29
N GLU A 34 -4.68 -3.62 -5.88
CA GLU A 34 -4.62 -5.03 -5.52
C GLU A 34 -4.21 -5.23 -4.07
N VAL A 35 -3.22 -4.47 -3.63
CA VAL A 35 -2.75 -4.54 -2.24
C VAL A 35 -3.87 -4.14 -1.28
N GLU A 36 -4.53 -3.04 -1.56
CA GLU A 36 -5.63 -2.57 -0.72
C GLU A 36 -6.76 -3.59 -0.66
N GLU A 37 -7.11 -4.15 -1.79
CA GLU A 37 -8.18 -5.12 -1.88
C GLU A 37 -7.83 -6.40 -1.14
N THR A 38 -6.60 -6.87 -1.29
CA THR A 38 -6.13 -8.07 -0.60
C THR A 38 -6.18 -7.89 0.90
N LEU A 39 -5.71 -6.75 1.40
CA LEU A 39 -5.73 -6.48 2.83
C LEU A 39 -7.14 -6.37 3.35
N LYS A 40 -8.01 -5.75 2.60
CA LYS A 40 -9.41 -5.62 2.98
C LYS A 40 -10.09 -6.99 3.05
N SER A 41 -9.77 -7.87 2.10
CA SER A 41 -10.30 -9.23 2.10
C SER A 41 -9.85 -10.03 3.31
N ASN A 42 -8.69 -9.70 3.86
CA ASN A 42 -8.16 -10.36 5.03
C ASN A 42 -8.65 -9.75 6.35
N GLY A 43 -9.59 -8.83 6.26
CA GLY A 43 -10.21 -8.26 7.44
C GLY A 43 -9.53 -7.00 7.99
N PHE A 44 -8.60 -6.45 7.26
CA PHE A 44 -7.95 -5.20 7.66
C PHE A 44 -8.74 -4.01 7.15
N ASP A 45 -8.78 -2.96 7.93
CA ASP A 45 -9.41 -1.72 7.52
C ASP A 45 -8.41 -0.85 6.78
N GLY A 46 -8.75 -0.49 5.54
CA GLY A 46 -7.96 0.45 4.78
C GLY A 46 -8.37 1.88 5.06
N PRO A 47 -7.75 2.88 4.44
CA PRO A 47 -6.66 2.71 3.47
C PRO A 47 -5.31 2.43 4.12
N PHE A 48 -4.42 1.79 3.37
CA PHE A 48 -3.05 1.53 3.81
C PHE A 48 -2.04 2.37 3.05
N LEU A 49 -2.41 2.83 1.86
CA LEU A 49 -1.54 3.58 0.99
C LEU A 49 -2.20 4.91 0.61
N GLU A 50 -1.37 5.95 0.55
CA GLU A 50 -1.81 7.26 0.11
C GLU A 50 -0.92 7.67 -1.05
N ARG A 51 -1.52 8.03 -2.16
CA ARG A 51 -0.77 8.45 -3.33
C ARG A 51 -0.16 9.82 -3.09
N THR A 52 1.16 9.91 -3.21
CA THR A 52 1.89 11.13 -2.90
C THR A 52 2.42 11.86 -4.13
N ASP A 53 2.44 11.22 -5.30
CA ASP A 53 2.90 11.84 -6.53
C ASP A 53 1.77 12.51 -7.30
N LYS A 54 0.66 12.65 -6.69
CA LYS A 54 -0.53 13.25 -7.26
C LYS A 54 -0.29 14.71 -7.58
N LYS A 55 -0.69 15.12 -8.76
CA LYS A 55 -0.66 16.52 -9.16
C LYS A 55 -1.99 17.18 -8.95
#